data_71df5166257d89e046f0970e77ce46b5
#
_entry.id   71df5166257d89e046f0970e77ce46b5
#
_cell.length_a   1.000
_cell.length_b   1.000
_cell.length_c   1.000
_cell.angle_alpha   90.00
_cell.angle_beta   90.00
_cell.angle_gamma   90.00
#
_symmetry.space_group_name_H-M   'P 1'
#
loop_
_entity.id
_entity.type
_entity.pdbx_description
1 polymer ?
#
loop_
_entity_poly.entity_id
_entity_poly.type
_entity_poly.pdbx_seq_one_letter_code
_entity_poly.pdbx_strand_id
1 'polypeptide(L)'
;MLNNPNIHENCEKCLGGHFINCVKGKCIHNSTAKSAIGMMEAVFWNRNGVYKYIDKIICCSEFLKSKMDTNPVFKEKTIALHNFVDKVEPENVEKKDYVLYFGRFSEEKGIRTLIEVCKELPNVNFIFAGSGPLEKEICDVTNIKNVGFQTGESLKKLIQEAMFSIYPSE
;
A
#
# COMPACT_ATOMS: atom_id res chain seq x y z
N MET A 1 -9.68 -7.63 -1.86
CA MET A 1 -9.96 -6.85 -0.64
C MET A 1 -9.83 -5.40 -1.00
N LEU A 2 -10.85 -4.62 -0.75
CA LEU A 2 -10.78 -3.17 -0.87
C LEU A 2 -10.61 -2.62 0.56
N ASN A 3 -9.61 -1.78 0.75
CA ASN A 3 -9.58 -0.94 1.93
C ASN A 3 -10.86 -0.10 1.88
N ASN A 4 -11.76 -0.29 2.83
CA ASN A 4 -12.98 0.49 2.87
C ASN A 4 -12.64 1.86 3.48
N PRO A 5 -12.72 2.95 2.70
CA PRO A 5 -12.34 4.27 3.16
C PRO A 5 -13.17 4.77 4.36
N ASN A 6 -14.28 4.09 4.64
CA ASN A 6 -15.18 4.48 5.75
C ASN A 6 -14.87 3.78 7.09
N ILE A 7 -14.04 2.73 7.09
CA ILE A 7 -13.74 1.96 8.30
C ILE A 7 -12.25 1.74 8.54
N HIS A 8 -11.37 2.28 7.69
CA HIS A 8 -9.90 2.12 7.78
C HIS A 8 -9.41 0.67 8.02
N GLU A 9 -10.27 -0.32 7.76
CA GLU A 9 -10.00 -1.73 7.96
C GLU A 9 -10.12 -2.51 6.65
N ASN A 10 -9.41 -3.62 6.56
CA ASN A 10 -9.52 -4.56 5.45
C ASN A 10 -10.90 -5.23 5.47
N CYS A 11 -11.76 -4.86 4.53
CA CYS A 11 -13.11 -5.36 4.47
C CYS A 11 -13.20 -6.69 3.73
N GLU A 12 -13.73 -7.72 4.38
CA GLU A 12 -13.93 -9.06 3.82
C GLU A 12 -15.39 -9.36 3.46
N LYS A 13 -16.32 -8.42 3.64
CA LYS A 13 -17.76 -8.64 3.48
C LYS A 13 -18.19 -9.07 2.08
N CYS A 14 -17.37 -8.84 1.05
CA CYS A 14 -17.64 -9.24 -0.33
C CYS A 14 -17.03 -10.60 -0.71
N LEU A 15 -16.29 -11.26 0.19
CA LEU A 15 -15.78 -12.60 -0.06
C LEU A 15 -16.93 -13.59 -0.30
N GLY A 16 -16.69 -14.60 -1.12
CA GLY A 16 -17.72 -15.57 -1.47
C GLY A 16 -18.82 -15.06 -2.41
N GLY A 17 -18.64 -13.88 -3.03
CA GLY A 17 -19.60 -13.35 -4.01
C GLY A 17 -20.68 -12.43 -3.44
N HIS A 18 -20.59 -12.03 -2.17
CA HIS A 18 -21.56 -11.14 -1.52
C HIS A 18 -21.38 -9.67 -1.91
N PHE A 19 -21.30 -9.37 -3.21
CA PHE A 19 -20.94 -8.07 -3.77
C PHE A 19 -21.89 -6.92 -3.40
N ILE A 20 -23.13 -7.19 -2.96
CA ILE A 20 -24.07 -6.18 -2.45
C ILE A 20 -23.49 -5.38 -1.28
N ASN A 21 -22.58 -5.96 -0.52
CA ASN A 21 -21.91 -5.28 0.58
C ASN A 21 -21.04 -4.10 0.12
N CYS A 22 -20.55 -4.12 -1.13
CA CYS A 22 -19.85 -2.99 -1.73
C CYS A 22 -20.76 -1.76 -1.85
N VAL A 23 -22.01 -1.96 -2.24
CA VAL A 23 -23.01 -0.87 -2.36
C VAL A 23 -23.39 -0.34 -0.97
N LYS A 24 -23.68 -1.25 -0.03
CA LYS A 24 -24.03 -0.88 1.35
C LYS A 24 -22.92 -0.09 2.05
N GLY A 25 -21.68 -0.47 1.80
CA GLY A 25 -20.49 0.20 2.35
C GLY A 25 -20.01 1.40 1.55
N LYS A 26 -20.64 1.75 0.41
CA LYS A 26 -20.20 2.82 -0.51
C LYS A 26 -18.69 2.74 -0.81
N CYS A 27 -18.16 1.52 -1.01
CA CYS A 27 -16.72 1.23 -1.02
C CYS A 27 -15.96 1.89 -2.18
N ILE A 28 -16.63 2.32 -3.25
CA ILE A 28 -15.99 2.97 -4.40
C ILE A 28 -16.24 4.47 -4.33
N HIS A 29 -15.18 5.22 -4.01
CA HIS A 29 -15.18 6.69 -3.88
C HIS A 29 -16.30 7.26 -2.99
N ASN A 30 -16.69 6.53 -1.93
CA ASN A 30 -17.78 6.89 -1.03
C ASN A 30 -19.12 7.19 -1.75
N SER A 31 -19.36 6.56 -2.91
CA SER A 31 -20.50 6.79 -3.79
C SER A 31 -21.33 5.52 -3.96
N THR A 32 -22.63 5.60 -3.66
CA THR A 32 -23.57 4.49 -3.86
C THR A 32 -23.68 4.11 -5.34
N ALA A 33 -23.75 5.09 -6.24
CA ALA A 33 -23.87 4.85 -7.68
C ALA A 33 -22.62 4.14 -8.24
N LYS A 34 -21.41 4.62 -7.91
CA LYS A 34 -20.16 3.98 -8.35
C LYS A 34 -20.02 2.57 -7.77
N SER A 35 -20.41 2.38 -6.51
CA SER A 35 -20.39 1.07 -5.86
C SER A 35 -21.41 0.10 -6.45
N ALA A 36 -22.57 0.59 -6.91
CA ALA A 36 -23.55 -0.22 -7.63
C ALA A 36 -23.03 -0.66 -9.01
N ILE A 37 -22.36 0.22 -9.74
CA ILE A 37 -21.73 -0.13 -11.03
C ILE A 37 -20.64 -1.21 -10.79
N GLY A 38 -19.75 -1.02 -9.81
CA GLY A 38 -18.74 -2.02 -9.49
C GLY A 38 -19.31 -3.36 -9.01
N MET A 39 -20.44 -3.35 -8.29
CA MET A 39 -21.16 -4.56 -7.93
C MET A 39 -21.71 -5.27 -9.19
N MET A 40 -22.36 -4.54 -10.10
CA MET A 40 -22.89 -5.10 -11.33
C MET A 40 -21.79 -5.72 -12.20
N GLU A 41 -20.67 -5.04 -12.33
CA GLU A 41 -19.48 -5.53 -13.03
C GLU A 41 -18.98 -6.83 -12.41
N ALA A 42 -18.79 -6.88 -11.09
CA ALA A 42 -18.34 -8.07 -10.39
C ALA A 42 -19.28 -9.25 -10.56
N VAL A 43 -20.60 -9.02 -10.48
CA VAL A 43 -21.64 -10.05 -10.71
C VAL A 43 -21.60 -10.55 -12.14
N PHE A 44 -21.51 -9.64 -13.13
CA PHE A 44 -21.48 -9.98 -14.55
C PHE A 44 -20.28 -10.89 -14.89
N TRP A 45 -19.07 -10.50 -14.50
CA TRP A 45 -17.88 -11.29 -14.79
C TRP A 45 -17.86 -12.63 -14.04
N ASN A 46 -18.37 -12.66 -12.81
CA ASN A 46 -18.45 -13.90 -12.04
C ASN A 46 -19.46 -14.88 -12.67
N ARG A 47 -20.63 -14.39 -13.12
CA ARG A 47 -21.64 -15.22 -13.78
C ARG A 47 -21.23 -15.73 -15.15
N ASN A 48 -20.56 -14.90 -15.93
CA ASN A 48 -20.10 -15.28 -17.28
C ASN A 48 -18.91 -16.24 -17.27
N GLY A 49 -18.39 -16.58 -16.09
CA GLY A 49 -17.34 -17.58 -15.94
C GLY A 49 -16.01 -17.20 -16.58
N VAL A 50 -15.77 -15.89 -16.81
CA VAL A 50 -14.53 -15.38 -17.45
C VAL A 50 -13.28 -15.83 -16.69
N TYR A 51 -13.36 -15.93 -15.39
CA TYR A 51 -12.26 -16.41 -14.54
C TYR A 51 -11.83 -17.86 -14.79
N LYS A 52 -12.63 -18.63 -15.53
CA LYS A 52 -12.26 -20.00 -15.93
C LYS A 52 -11.10 -20.00 -16.93
N TYR A 53 -10.97 -18.93 -17.71
CA TYR A 53 -9.90 -18.77 -18.72
C TYR A 53 -8.57 -18.32 -18.13
N ILE A 54 -8.51 -18.03 -16.84
CA ILE A 54 -7.26 -17.74 -16.14
C ILE A 54 -6.60 -19.05 -15.76
N ASP A 55 -5.39 -19.29 -16.21
CA ASP A 55 -4.63 -20.51 -15.91
C ASP A 55 -4.03 -20.44 -14.49
N LYS A 56 -3.36 -19.35 -14.15
CA LYS A 56 -2.72 -19.14 -12.85
C LYS A 56 -2.87 -17.70 -12.36
N ILE A 57 -2.99 -17.55 -11.05
CA ILE A 57 -3.04 -16.28 -10.34
C ILE A 57 -1.86 -16.23 -9.39
N ILE A 58 -0.96 -15.29 -9.60
CA ILE A 58 0.20 -15.07 -8.73
C ILE A 58 -0.22 -14.11 -7.61
N CYS A 59 -0.11 -14.58 -6.37
CA CYS A 59 -0.36 -13.80 -5.17
C CYS A 59 0.98 -13.42 -4.54
N CYS A 60 1.19 -12.13 -4.24
CA CYS A 60 2.46 -11.66 -3.66
C CYS A 60 2.68 -12.06 -2.19
N SER A 61 1.71 -12.75 -1.57
CA SER A 61 1.82 -13.28 -0.20
C SER A 61 0.90 -14.48 0.00
N GLU A 62 1.22 -15.33 0.98
CA GLU A 62 0.35 -16.42 1.42
C GLU A 62 -0.99 -15.88 1.94
N PHE A 63 -0.97 -14.72 2.60
CA PHE A 63 -2.19 -14.08 3.05
C PHE A 63 -3.12 -13.75 1.88
N LEU A 64 -2.60 -13.10 0.82
CA LEU A 64 -3.41 -12.79 -0.36
C LEU A 64 -3.92 -14.07 -1.03
N LYS A 65 -3.06 -15.09 -1.15
CA LYS A 65 -3.45 -16.41 -1.66
C LYS A 65 -4.61 -16.98 -0.87
N SER A 66 -4.53 -17.02 0.47
CA SER A 66 -5.60 -17.57 1.32
C SER A 66 -6.93 -16.85 1.12
N LYS A 67 -6.90 -15.55 0.86
CA LYS A 67 -8.11 -14.75 0.56
C LYS A 67 -8.67 -15.02 -0.83
N MET A 68 -7.82 -15.19 -1.83
CA MET A 68 -8.26 -15.57 -3.18
C MET A 68 -8.85 -16.97 -3.22
N ASP A 69 -8.30 -17.91 -2.46
CA ASP A 69 -8.76 -19.30 -2.37
C ASP A 69 -10.16 -19.44 -1.74
N THR A 70 -10.69 -18.40 -1.11
CA THR A 70 -12.10 -18.39 -0.66
C THR A 70 -13.09 -18.44 -1.82
N ASN A 71 -12.66 -18.06 -3.03
CA ASN A 71 -13.47 -18.25 -4.24
C ASN A 71 -13.12 -19.61 -4.88
N PRO A 72 -14.07 -20.56 -4.98
CA PRO A 72 -13.81 -21.88 -5.53
C PRO A 72 -13.21 -21.89 -6.95
N VAL A 73 -13.50 -20.85 -7.75
CA VAL A 73 -12.96 -20.72 -9.12
C VAL A 73 -11.44 -20.49 -9.12
N PHE A 74 -10.89 -19.94 -8.04
CA PHE A 74 -9.47 -19.58 -7.93
C PHE A 74 -8.64 -20.61 -7.17
N LYS A 75 -9.26 -21.42 -6.31
CA LYS A 75 -8.60 -22.27 -5.32
C LYS A 75 -7.45 -23.13 -5.87
N GLU A 76 -7.59 -23.67 -7.08
CA GLU A 76 -6.55 -24.51 -7.71
C GLU A 76 -5.63 -23.72 -8.67
N LYS A 77 -5.90 -22.44 -8.83
CA LYS A 77 -5.20 -21.56 -9.77
C LYS A 77 -4.21 -20.61 -9.10
N THR A 78 -4.35 -20.40 -7.80
CA THR A 78 -3.51 -19.47 -7.05
C THR A 78 -2.17 -20.10 -6.65
N ILE A 79 -1.12 -19.32 -6.79
CA ILE A 79 0.21 -19.62 -6.27
C ILE A 79 0.72 -18.41 -5.50
N ALA A 80 1.40 -18.63 -4.39
CA ALA A 80 2.10 -17.56 -3.70
C ALA A 80 3.51 -17.42 -4.26
N LEU A 81 3.83 -16.22 -4.71
CA LEU A 81 5.18 -15.85 -5.14
C LEU A 81 5.47 -14.47 -4.54
N HIS A 82 6.32 -14.44 -3.53
CA HIS A 82 6.70 -13.18 -2.88
C HIS A 82 7.45 -12.28 -3.85
N ASN A 83 7.26 -10.97 -3.70
CA ASN A 83 8.06 -10.01 -4.44
C ASN A 83 9.53 -10.22 -4.11
N PHE A 84 10.36 -10.16 -5.11
CA PHE A 84 11.80 -10.34 -4.97
C PHE A 84 12.52 -9.08 -5.49
N VAL A 85 13.71 -8.90 -4.99
CA VAL A 85 14.66 -7.89 -5.46
C VAL A 85 15.99 -8.58 -5.72
N ASP A 86 16.77 -8.02 -6.61
CA ASP A 86 18.12 -8.50 -6.85
C ASP A 86 18.96 -8.35 -5.57
N LYS A 87 19.82 -9.33 -5.32
CA LYS A 87 20.76 -9.25 -4.22
C LYS A 87 21.70 -8.06 -4.43
N VAL A 88 21.63 -7.13 -3.51
CA VAL A 88 22.56 -6.00 -3.47
C VAL A 88 23.69 -6.35 -2.52
N GLU A 89 24.92 -6.34 -3.01
CA GLU A 89 26.08 -6.50 -2.14
C GLU A 89 26.20 -5.27 -1.23
N PRO A 90 26.49 -5.46 0.07
CA PRO A 90 26.62 -4.36 1.01
C PRO A 90 27.84 -3.50 0.63
N GLU A 91 27.59 -2.29 0.22
CA GLU A 91 28.63 -1.29 0.04
C GLU A 91 28.95 -0.65 1.41
N ASN A 92 30.23 -0.45 1.69
CA ASN A 92 30.68 0.19 2.94
C ASN A 92 30.49 1.72 2.78
N VAL A 93 29.24 2.18 2.90
CA VAL A 93 28.88 3.60 2.76
C VAL A 93 28.83 4.23 4.15
N GLU A 94 29.45 5.39 4.30
CA GLU A 94 29.38 6.19 5.52
C GLU A 94 27.92 6.61 5.78
N LYS A 95 27.43 6.30 6.99
CA LYS A 95 26.09 6.65 7.42
C LYS A 95 26.01 8.14 7.75
N LYS A 96 24.96 8.79 7.28
CA LYS A 96 24.64 10.17 7.59
C LYS A 96 23.60 10.23 8.70
N ASP A 97 23.60 11.30 9.44
CA ASP A 97 22.69 11.52 10.57
C ASP A 97 21.30 11.93 10.12
N TYR A 98 20.55 10.96 9.56
CA TYR A 98 19.13 11.12 9.25
C TYR A 98 18.37 9.80 9.26
N VAL A 99 17.08 9.92 9.54
CA VAL A 99 16.07 8.84 9.41
C VAL A 99 15.36 9.00 8.07
N LEU A 100 15.24 7.92 7.31
CA LEU A 100 14.62 7.94 5.98
C LEU A 100 13.20 7.36 6.02
N TYR A 101 12.26 8.11 5.46
CA TYR A 101 10.99 7.57 4.97
C TYR A 101 10.97 7.65 3.44
N PHE A 102 10.58 6.57 2.75
CA PHE A 102 10.32 6.66 1.32
C PHE A 102 9.03 5.92 0.95
N GLY A 103 8.19 6.58 0.14
CA GLY A 103 6.90 6.04 -0.25
C GLY A 103 5.86 7.11 -0.49
N ARG A 104 4.60 6.68 -0.65
CA ARG A 104 3.49 7.61 -0.85
C ARG A 104 3.15 8.34 0.44
N PHE A 105 2.93 9.66 0.33
CA PHE A 105 2.52 10.50 1.46
C PHE A 105 0.99 10.44 1.61
N SER A 106 0.50 9.41 2.24
CA SER A 106 -0.92 9.12 2.40
C SER A 106 -1.22 8.56 3.79
N GLU A 107 -2.48 8.61 4.17
CA GLU A 107 -2.94 8.29 5.53
C GLU A 107 -2.66 6.82 5.89
N GLU A 108 -2.93 5.89 4.96
CA GLU A 108 -2.68 4.45 5.13
C GLU A 108 -1.19 4.10 5.27
N LYS A 109 -0.31 5.05 5.03
CA LYS A 109 1.15 4.92 5.24
C LYS A 109 1.61 5.51 6.58
N GLY A 110 0.66 5.92 7.43
CA GLY A 110 0.96 6.45 8.75
C GLY A 110 1.72 7.77 8.74
N ILE A 111 1.60 8.58 7.66
CA ILE A 111 2.36 9.83 7.52
C ILE A 111 2.03 10.82 8.62
N ARG A 112 0.77 10.93 9.06
CA ARG A 112 0.41 11.86 10.14
C ARG A 112 1.05 11.46 11.47
N THR A 113 1.03 10.17 11.78
CA THR A 113 1.73 9.64 12.96
C THR A 113 3.23 9.94 12.90
N LEU A 114 3.83 9.78 11.72
CA LEU A 114 5.25 10.09 11.54
C LEU A 114 5.55 11.59 11.68
N ILE A 115 4.67 12.46 11.18
CA ILE A 115 4.78 13.91 11.37
C ILE A 115 4.75 14.29 12.85
N GLU A 116 3.87 13.69 13.64
CA GLU A 116 3.79 13.91 15.09
C GLU A 116 5.11 13.49 15.77
N VAL A 117 5.61 12.31 15.44
CA VAL A 117 6.93 11.84 15.95
C VAL A 117 8.06 12.80 15.57
N CYS A 118 8.07 13.32 14.34
CA CYS A 118 9.09 14.29 13.92
C CYS A 118 9.03 15.58 14.74
N LYS A 119 7.82 16.07 15.08
CA LYS A 119 7.63 17.25 15.93
C LYS A 119 8.09 17.03 17.37
N GLU A 120 7.92 15.82 17.91
CA GLU A 120 8.39 15.45 19.24
C GLU A 120 9.93 15.27 19.31
N LEU A 121 10.57 15.03 18.18
CA LEU A 121 12.01 14.81 18.08
C LEU A 121 12.71 15.90 17.24
N PRO A 122 12.70 17.18 17.67
CA PRO A 122 13.16 18.30 16.84
C PRO A 122 14.67 18.26 16.53
N ASN A 123 15.46 17.52 17.29
CA ASN A 123 16.90 17.36 17.09
C ASN A 123 17.26 16.19 16.15
N VAL A 124 16.27 15.44 15.65
CA VAL A 124 16.50 14.33 14.71
C VAL A 124 16.20 14.83 13.30
N ASN A 125 17.10 14.57 12.37
CA ASN A 125 16.91 14.90 10.97
C ASN A 125 16.11 13.81 10.26
N PHE A 126 15.07 14.19 9.54
CA PHE A 126 14.28 13.28 8.73
C PHE A 126 14.37 13.66 7.25
N ILE A 127 14.55 12.67 6.40
CA ILE A 127 14.43 12.82 4.95
C ILE A 127 13.21 12.02 4.48
N PHE A 128 12.30 12.71 3.78
CA PHE A 128 11.14 12.11 3.19
C PHE A 128 11.29 12.11 1.67
N ALA A 129 11.26 10.92 1.07
CA ALA A 129 11.39 10.69 -0.37
C ALA A 129 10.09 10.12 -0.93
N GLY A 130 9.32 10.94 -1.64
CA GLY A 130 8.04 10.52 -2.19
C GLY A 130 7.15 11.68 -2.59
N SER A 131 5.89 11.38 -2.79
CA SER A 131 4.84 12.36 -3.08
C SER A 131 3.48 11.84 -2.61
N GLY A 132 2.51 12.73 -2.45
CA GLY A 132 1.16 12.31 -2.08
C GLY A 132 0.29 13.44 -1.53
N PRO A 133 -0.98 13.13 -1.18
CA PRO A 133 -1.94 14.14 -0.74
C PRO A 133 -1.54 14.88 0.55
N LEU A 134 -0.68 14.28 1.39
CA LEU A 134 -0.23 14.88 2.65
C LEU A 134 1.09 15.67 2.53
N GLU A 135 1.55 15.95 1.32
CA GLU A 135 2.84 16.63 1.08
C GLU A 135 2.91 18.01 1.74
N LYS A 136 1.81 18.76 1.75
CA LYS A 136 1.76 20.07 2.40
C LYS A 136 1.98 19.99 3.91
N GLU A 137 1.41 18.98 4.57
CA GLU A 137 1.57 18.77 6.02
C GLU A 137 3.02 18.46 6.40
N ILE A 138 3.78 17.83 5.50
CA ILE A 138 5.21 17.51 5.68
C ILE A 138 6.07 18.77 5.62
N CYS A 139 5.79 19.69 4.68
CA CYS A 139 6.57 20.90 4.47
C CYS A 139 6.53 21.88 5.65
N ASP A 140 5.55 21.78 6.52
CA ASP A 140 5.39 22.65 7.69
C ASP A 140 6.26 22.23 8.90
N VAL A 141 7.01 21.11 8.78
CA VAL A 141 7.82 20.56 9.88
C VAL A 141 9.32 20.81 9.61
N THR A 142 9.95 21.56 10.49
CA THR A 142 11.30 22.14 10.26
C THR A 142 12.43 21.12 10.16
N ASN A 143 12.31 19.98 10.83
CA ASN A 143 13.32 18.90 10.80
C ASN A 143 13.01 17.80 9.78
N ILE A 144 12.03 18.02 8.89
CA ILE A 144 11.77 17.16 7.73
C ILE A 144 12.25 17.81 6.47
N LYS A 145 13.12 17.12 5.74
CA LYS A 145 13.53 17.52 4.39
C LYS A 145 12.78 16.64 3.37
N ASN A 146 11.81 17.22 2.67
CA ASN A 146 11.18 16.57 1.53
C ASN A 146 12.10 16.68 0.31
N VAL A 147 12.53 15.55 -0.25
CA VAL A 147 13.38 15.46 -1.45
C VAL A 147 12.61 15.07 -2.70
N GLY A 148 11.27 14.99 -2.60
CA GLY A 148 10.40 14.59 -3.69
C GLY A 148 10.50 13.09 -4.02
N PHE A 149 9.87 12.71 -5.11
CA PHE A 149 9.88 11.30 -5.57
C PHE A 149 11.26 10.90 -6.08
N GLN A 150 11.81 9.83 -5.54
CA GLN A 150 13.15 9.30 -5.87
C GLN A 150 13.07 7.87 -6.39
N THR A 151 13.93 7.52 -7.33
CA THR A 151 14.04 6.17 -7.90
C THR A 151 15.50 5.84 -8.25
N GLY A 152 15.77 4.56 -8.58
CA GLY A 152 17.08 4.12 -9.07
C GLY A 152 18.21 4.46 -8.09
N GLU A 153 19.32 4.92 -8.65
CA GLU A 153 20.54 5.22 -7.86
C GLU A 153 20.35 6.32 -6.82
N SER A 154 19.47 7.31 -7.07
CA SER A 154 19.20 8.37 -6.09
C SER A 154 18.51 7.83 -4.83
N LEU A 155 17.53 6.95 -5.01
CA LEU A 155 16.86 6.28 -3.89
C LEU A 155 17.81 5.29 -3.20
N LYS A 156 18.56 4.51 -3.96
CA LYS A 156 19.58 3.59 -3.44
C LYS A 156 20.56 4.33 -2.51
N LYS A 157 21.09 5.45 -2.95
CA LYS A 157 21.99 6.27 -2.16
C LYS A 157 21.36 6.76 -0.86
N LEU A 158 20.12 7.25 -0.91
CA LEU A 158 19.40 7.67 0.31
C LEU A 158 19.22 6.52 1.30
N ILE A 159 18.91 5.32 0.81
CA ILE A 159 18.76 4.13 1.67
C ILE A 159 20.10 3.72 2.27
N GLN A 160 21.16 3.73 1.49
CA GLN A 160 22.50 3.32 1.93
C GLN A 160 23.09 4.30 2.95
N GLU A 161 22.90 5.60 2.78
CA GLU A 161 23.43 6.65 3.65
C GLU A 161 22.57 6.87 4.91
N ALA A 162 21.32 6.45 4.96
CA ALA A 162 20.44 6.63 6.11
C ALA A 162 20.90 5.81 7.32
N MET A 163 20.69 6.32 8.54
CA MET A 163 20.87 5.55 9.75
C MET A 163 19.96 4.31 9.74
N PHE A 164 18.68 4.53 9.48
CA PHE A 164 17.66 3.50 9.23
C PHE A 164 16.46 4.09 8.48
N SER A 165 15.58 3.20 8.00
CA SER A 165 14.33 3.59 7.37
C SER A 165 13.16 3.26 8.28
N ILE A 166 12.10 4.09 8.26
CA ILE A 166 10.91 3.94 9.09
C ILE A 166 9.66 3.85 8.23
N TYR A 167 8.76 2.93 8.58
CA TYR A 167 7.50 2.67 7.86
C TYR A 167 6.36 2.43 8.87
N PRO A 168 5.63 3.46 9.29
CA PRO A 168 4.54 3.33 10.25
C PRO A 168 3.20 2.92 9.60
N SER A 169 3.22 2.13 8.51
CA SER A 169 1.99 1.71 7.82
C SER A 169 1.07 0.92 8.74
N GLU A 170 -0.21 1.26 8.72
CA GLU A 170 -1.30 0.59 9.42
C GLU A 170 -1.88 -0.59 8.59
#